data_6370ce3a9c58d02ceaef6676e0f1542b
#
_entry.id   6370ce3a9c58d02ceaef6676e0f1542b
#
_cell.length_a   1.000
_cell.length_b   1.000
_cell.length_c   1.000
_cell.angle_alpha   90.00
_cell.angle_beta   90.00
_cell.angle_gamma   90.00
#
_symmetry.space_group_name_H-M   'P 1'
#
loop_
_entity.id
_entity.type
_entity.pdbx_description
1 polymer ?
#
loop_
_entity_poly.entity_id
_entity_poly.type
_entity_poly.pdbx_seq_one_letter_code
_entity_poly.pdbx_strand_id
1 'polypeptide(L)'
;GQIIWENKEKEEQQFVTDFISQNLDKFVSEKHTSAPYTYRAGNIVHIKTDISATLKDKKDVKKVLKILHPTPAVCGLPKLKAKEFIIKEEGYNREYYSGFLGELNKDLAKNEFEKSDLFVNLRCMKIEDKTASLFIGCGITKDSDPEKEFFETVNKSLTMKKILF
;
A
#
# COMPACT_ATOMS: atom_id res chain seq x y z
N GLY A 1 -4.78 15.03 -21.06
CA GLY A 1 -5.64 14.00 -21.67
C GLY A 1 -6.26 13.13 -20.60
N GLN A 2 -7.40 12.54 -20.87
CA GLN A 2 -8.06 11.62 -19.96
C GLN A 2 -7.25 10.31 -19.92
N ILE A 3 -6.90 9.85 -18.72
CA ILE A 3 -6.18 8.57 -18.55
C ILE A 3 -7.20 7.44 -18.64
N ILE A 4 -6.94 6.48 -19.50
CA ILE A 4 -7.74 5.26 -19.63
C ILE A 4 -6.99 4.16 -18.91
N TRP A 5 -7.61 3.62 -17.87
CA TRP A 5 -7.06 2.51 -17.08
C TRP A 5 -7.38 1.17 -17.74
N GLU A 6 -6.39 0.28 -17.79
CA GLU A 6 -6.57 -1.09 -18.25
C GLU A 6 -7.37 -1.93 -17.22
N ASN A 7 -7.93 -3.03 -17.68
CA ASN A 7 -8.73 -3.91 -16.79
C ASN A 7 -7.87 -4.48 -15.65
N LYS A 8 -6.62 -4.85 -15.92
CA LYS A 8 -5.68 -5.35 -14.90
C LYS A 8 -5.55 -4.38 -13.73
N GLU A 9 -5.28 -3.11 -14.00
CA GLU A 9 -5.10 -2.08 -12.96
C GLU A 9 -6.37 -1.86 -12.14
N LYS A 10 -7.53 -1.92 -12.79
CA LYS A 10 -8.83 -1.82 -12.11
C LYS A 10 -9.10 -3.01 -11.21
N GLU A 11 -8.79 -4.23 -11.67
CA GLU A 11 -8.96 -5.45 -10.90
C GLU A 11 -8.03 -5.49 -9.68
N GLU A 12 -6.75 -5.15 -9.86
CA GLU A 12 -5.78 -5.06 -8.75
C GLU A 12 -6.26 -4.09 -7.67
N GLN A 13 -6.74 -2.92 -8.07
CA GLN A 13 -7.27 -1.93 -7.15
C GLN A 13 -8.56 -2.43 -6.46
N GLN A 14 -9.45 -3.11 -7.20
CA GLN A 14 -10.68 -3.67 -6.67
C GLN A 14 -10.41 -4.74 -5.62
N PHE A 15 -9.45 -5.64 -5.83
CA PHE A 15 -9.06 -6.66 -4.83
C PHE A 15 -8.64 -6.03 -3.50
N VAL A 16 -7.90 -4.93 -3.54
CA VAL A 16 -7.50 -4.21 -2.31
C VAL A 16 -8.72 -3.58 -1.64
N THR A 17 -9.59 -2.94 -2.41
CA THR A 17 -10.81 -2.30 -1.90
C THR A 17 -11.73 -3.32 -1.24
N ASP A 18 -11.96 -4.44 -1.88
CA ASP A 18 -12.82 -5.52 -1.37
C ASP A 18 -12.24 -6.13 -0.09
N PHE A 19 -10.93 -6.39 -0.08
CA PHE A 19 -10.26 -6.90 1.12
C PHE A 19 -10.43 -5.95 2.31
N ILE A 20 -10.18 -4.66 2.12
CA ILE A 20 -10.31 -3.66 3.19
C ILE A 20 -11.77 -3.58 3.64
N SER A 21 -12.68 -3.43 2.70
CA SER A 21 -14.12 -3.28 2.98
C SER A 21 -14.68 -4.46 3.78
N GLN A 22 -14.44 -5.69 3.32
CA GLN A 22 -14.91 -6.91 3.98
C GLN A 22 -14.32 -7.11 5.39
N ASN A 23 -13.03 -6.79 5.56
CA ASN A 23 -12.39 -6.94 6.87
C ASN A 23 -12.80 -5.85 7.88
N LEU A 24 -13.27 -4.71 7.43
CA LEU A 24 -13.81 -3.66 8.30
C LEU A 24 -15.21 -3.96 8.83
N ASP A 25 -16.05 -4.68 8.10
CA ASP A 25 -17.48 -4.84 8.37
C ASP A 25 -17.82 -5.23 9.81
N LYS A 26 -17.04 -6.11 10.41
CA LYS A 26 -17.27 -6.55 11.79
C LYS A 26 -16.94 -5.51 12.86
N PHE A 27 -16.12 -4.52 12.52
CA PHE A 27 -15.62 -3.52 13.48
C PHE A 27 -16.31 -2.18 13.37
N VAL A 28 -17.06 -1.94 12.29
CA VAL A 28 -17.61 -0.61 11.98
C VAL A 28 -19.14 -0.59 12.08
N SER A 29 -19.69 0.53 12.51
CA SER A 29 -21.14 0.80 12.52
C SER A 29 -21.59 1.40 11.19
N GLU A 30 -20.72 2.20 10.59
CA GLU A 30 -20.97 2.86 9.32
C GLU A 30 -19.73 2.77 8.44
N LYS A 31 -19.94 2.63 7.14
CA LYS A 31 -18.88 2.60 6.14
C LYS A 31 -19.34 3.23 4.85
N HIS A 32 -18.51 4.06 4.27
CA HIS A 32 -18.70 4.64 2.94
C HIS A 32 -17.48 4.37 2.08
N THR A 33 -17.72 3.96 0.85
CA THR A 33 -16.66 3.72 -0.14
C THR A 33 -16.92 4.57 -1.38
N SER A 34 -15.96 5.39 -1.77
CA SER A 34 -16.07 6.19 -3.00
C SER A 34 -16.01 5.31 -4.24
N ALA A 35 -16.51 5.82 -5.37
CA ALA A 35 -16.14 5.26 -6.66
C ALA A 35 -14.62 5.41 -6.88
N PRO A 36 -13.98 4.48 -7.62
CA PRO A 36 -12.58 4.63 -8.01
C PRO A 36 -12.38 5.88 -8.88
N TYR A 37 -11.30 6.62 -8.64
CA TYR A 37 -10.95 7.79 -9.41
C TYR A 37 -9.45 7.90 -9.66
N THR A 38 -9.06 8.66 -10.68
CA THR A 38 -7.66 8.92 -10.98
C THR A 38 -7.09 9.96 -10.01
N TYR A 39 -6.04 9.59 -9.30
CA TYR A 39 -5.32 10.47 -8.38
C TYR A 39 -3.88 10.66 -8.83
N ARG A 40 -3.42 11.92 -8.86
CA ARG A 40 -2.04 12.27 -9.20
C ARG A 40 -1.23 12.49 -7.93
N ALA A 41 -0.15 11.73 -7.78
CA ALA A 41 0.84 11.90 -6.73
C ALA A 41 2.20 12.26 -7.36
N GLY A 42 2.52 13.54 -7.39
CA GLY A 42 3.68 14.05 -8.14
C GLY A 42 3.59 13.76 -9.64
N ASN A 43 4.54 13.01 -10.16
CA ASN A 43 4.59 12.62 -11.58
C ASN A 43 3.93 11.26 -11.87
N ILE A 44 3.35 10.61 -10.85
CA ILE A 44 2.72 9.30 -10.99
C ILE A 44 1.21 9.45 -10.79
N VAL A 45 0.45 8.68 -11.53
CA VAL A 45 -1.00 8.58 -11.39
C VAL A 45 -1.39 7.20 -10.87
N HIS A 46 -2.44 7.18 -10.07
CA HIS A 46 -2.98 5.97 -9.45
C HIS A 46 -4.49 5.93 -9.56
N ILE A 47 -5.05 4.74 -9.56
CA ILE A 47 -6.47 4.55 -9.23
C ILE A 47 -6.57 4.62 -7.70
N LYS A 48 -7.45 5.49 -7.22
CA LYS A 48 -7.68 5.69 -5.78
C LYS A 48 -9.14 5.44 -5.43
N THR A 49 -9.36 4.77 -4.30
CA THR A 49 -10.66 4.64 -3.64
C THR A 49 -10.50 5.07 -2.18
N ASP A 50 -11.37 5.95 -1.72
CA ASP A 50 -11.42 6.35 -0.32
C ASP A 50 -12.46 5.50 0.42
N ILE A 51 -12.07 4.98 1.57
CA ILE A 51 -12.97 4.24 2.46
C ILE A 51 -12.98 4.97 3.80
N SER A 52 -14.14 5.48 4.19
CA SER A 52 -14.37 6.06 5.51
C SER A 52 -15.27 5.15 6.31
N ALA A 53 -15.02 5.05 7.62
CA ALA A 53 -15.78 4.18 8.49
C ALA A 53 -15.76 4.68 9.94
N THR A 54 -16.82 4.38 10.69
CA THR A 54 -16.93 4.65 12.12
C THR A 54 -16.77 3.36 12.91
N LEU A 55 -15.76 3.30 13.76
CA LEU A 55 -15.55 2.13 14.63
C LEU A 55 -16.68 2.00 15.67
N LYS A 56 -17.17 0.78 15.90
CA LYS A 56 -18.11 0.45 16.99
C LYS A 56 -17.46 0.68 18.37
N ASP A 57 -16.18 0.37 18.50
CA ASP A 57 -15.37 0.60 19.70
C ASP A 57 -14.00 1.17 19.30
N LYS A 58 -13.64 2.33 19.82
CA LYS A 58 -12.33 2.97 19.60
C LYS A 58 -11.14 2.07 19.98
N LYS A 59 -11.33 1.14 20.92
CA LYS A 59 -10.30 0.18 21.32
C LYS A 59 -9.94 -0.83 20.23
N ASP A 60 -10.78 -0.97 19.22
CA ASP A 60 -10.54 -1.93 18.12
C ASP A 60 -9.54 -1.44 17.05
N VAL A 61 -9.04 -0.20 17.13
CA VAL A 61 -8.03 0.34 16.21
C VAL A 61 -6.86 -0.63 16.00
N LYS A 62 -6.30 -1.18 17.08
CA LYS A 62 -5.19 -2.14 17.02
C LYS A 62 -5.57 -3.43 16.29
N LYS A 63 -6.80 -3.92 16.48
CA LYS A 63 -7.30 -5.11 15.78
C LYS A 63 -7.51 -4.83 14.30
N VAL A 64 -8.07 -3.66 13.98
CA VAL A 64 -8.26 -3.21 12.61
C VAL A 64 -6.92 -3.11 11.88
N LEU A 65 -5.93 -2.45 12.46
CA LEU A 65 -4.59 -2.38 11.87
C LEU A 65 -3.99 -3.78 11.62
N LYS A 66 -4.12 -4.69 12.59
CA LYS A 66 -3.61 -6.05 12.47
C LYS A 66 -4.28 -6.87 11.36
N ILE A 67 -5.58 -6.65 11.14
CA ILE A 67 -6.32 -7.33 10.07
C ILE A 67 -6.03 -6.74 8.71
N LEU A 68 -5.98 -5.43 8.59
CA LEU A 68 -5.74 -4.76 7.33
C LEU A 68 -4.30 -4.92 6.86
N HIS A 69 -3.33 -4.82 7.76
CA HIS A 69 -1.91 -4.88 7.37
C HIS A 69 -1.33 -6.32 7.45
N PRO A 70 -0.54 -6.74 6.46
CA PRO A 70 -0.37 -6.14 5.14
C PRO A 70 -1.61 -6.30 4.26
N THR A 71 -1.89 -5.30 3.42
CA THR A 71 -2.95 -5.39 2.40
C THR A 71 -2.51 -6.25 1.22
N PRO A 72 -3.43 -6.70 0.35
CA PRO A 72 -3.06 -7.42 -0.88
C PRO A 72 -2.09 -6.66 -1.77
N ALA A 73 -2.12 -5.31 -1.74
CA ALA A 73 -1.23 -4.46 -2.53
C ALA A 73 0.27 -4.65 -2.22
N VAL A 74 0.61 -5.13 -1.02
CA VAL A 74 2.01 -5.34 -0.59
C VAL A 74 2.32 -6.77 -0.17
N CYS A 75 1.31 -7.63 -0.17
CA CYS A 75 1.45 -9.03 0.23
C CYS A 75 0.83 -9.96 -0.83
N GLY A 76 -0.47 -9.91 -1.00
CA GLY A 76 -1.22 -10.76 -1.94
C GLY A 76 -2.39 -11.48 -1.27
N LEU A 77 -3.08 -12.28 -2.08
CA LEU A 77 -4.22 -13.12 -1.67
C LEU A 77 -3.99 -14.58 -2.11
N PRO A 78 -4.36 -15.57 -1.30
CA PRO A 78 -4.77 -15.48 0.10
C PRO A 78 -3.62 -15.01 1.00
N LYS A 79 -3.90 -14.09 1.91
CA LYS A 79 -2.90 -13.33 2.69
C LYS A 79 -1.80 -14.18 3.32
N LEU A 80 -2.15 -15.26 4.03
CA LEU A 80 -1.16 -16.10 4.72
C LEU A 80 -0.25 -16.82 3.73
N LYS A 81 -0.81 -17.45 2.71
CA LYS A 81 -0.04 -18.16 1.68
C LYS A 81 0.88 -17.22 0.89
N ALA A 82 0.37 -16.03 0.54
CA ALA A 82 1.17 -15.02 -0.14
C ALA A 82 2.34 -14.56 0.73
N LYS A 83 2.09 -14.32 2.03
CA LYS A 83 3.14 -13.94 2.98
C LYS A 83 4.21 -15.03 3.12
N GLU A 84 3.82 -16.29 3.28
CA GLU A 84 4.74 -17.43 3.36
C GLU A 84 5.59 -17.55 2.10
N PHE A 85 4.97 -17.40 0.93
CA PHE A 85 5.65 -17.42 -0.37
C PHE A 85 6.68 -16.30 -0.46
N ILE A 86 6.31 -15.06 -0.16
CA ILE A 86 7.21 -13.90 -0.18
C ILE A 86 8.42 -14.13 0.74
N ILE A 87 8.19 -14.55 1.98
CA ILE A 87 9.27 -14.79 2.94
C ILE A 87 10.25 -15.87 2.44
N LYS A 88 9.72 -16.90 1.77
CA LYS A 88 10.53 -18.01 1.27
C LYS A 88 11.30 -17.68 -0.01
N GLU A 89 10.67 -16.96 -0.94
CA GLU A 89 11.15 -16.87 -2.33
C GLU A 89 11.83 -15.52 -2.67
N GLU A 90 11.58 -14.44 -1.93
CA GLU A 90 12.19 -13.13 -2.26
C GLU A 90 13.70 -13.06 -2.06
N GLY A 91 14.28 -13.88 -1.23
CA GLY A 91 15.73 -13.98 -1.06
C GLY A 91 16.41 -12.82 -0.35
N TYR A 92 15.66 -11.84 0.18
CA TYR A 92 16.15 -10.71 0.97
C TYR A 92 15.22 -10.34 2.11
N ASN A 93 15.72 -9.62 3.11
CA ASN A 93 14.91 -9.12 4.21
C ASN A 93 14.30 -7.78 3.84
N ARG A 94 12.98 -7.67 3.86
CA ARG A 94 12.26 -6.42 3.60
C ARG A 94 12.49 -5.34 4.65
N GLU A 95 12.91 -5.70 5.85
CA GLU A 95 13.07 -4.79 7.00
C GLU A 95 11.81 -3.92 7.20
N TYR A 96 11.91 -2.62 6.97
CA TYR A 96 10.78 -1.68 7.07
C TYR A 96 9.95 -1.58 5.78
N TYR A 97 10.45 -2.10 4.66
CA TYR A 97 9.72 -2.07 3.40
C TYR A 97 8.42 -2.86 3.50
N SER A 98 7.34 -2.31 2.96
CA SER A 98 5.97 -2.80 3.05
C SER A 98 5.39 -2.91 4.47
N GLY A 99 6.07 -2.38 5.48
CA GLY A 99 5.50 -2.08 6.78
C GLY A 99 4.61 -0.84 6.75
N PHE A 100 4.27 -0.31 7.89
CA PHE A 100 3.62 0.99 7.99
C PHE A 100 4.34 1.86 9.02
N LEU A 101 4.29 3.17 8.81
CA LEU A 101 4.86 4.17 9.70
C LEU A 101 3.94 5.39 9.76
N GLY A 102 4.12 6.22 10.76
CA GLY A 102 3.39 7.46 10.91
C GLY A 102 3.20 7.87 12.36
N GLU A 103 2.25 8.74 12.59
CA GLU A 103 1.96 9.34 13.88
C GLU A 103 0.73 8.69 14.52
N LEU A 104 0.84 8.37 15.80
CA LEU A 104 -0.27 7.82 16.59
C LEU A 104 -0.70 8.83 17.64
N ASN A 105 -2.01 9.11 17.69
CA ASN A 105 -2.66 10.01 18.66
C ASN A 105 -2.11 11.45 18.62
N LYS A 106 -1.40 11.83 17.57
CA LYS A 106 -0.90 13.19 17.37
C LYS A 106 -0.60 13.42 15.90
N ASP A 107 -1.23 14.42 15.31
CA ASP A 107 -0.86 14.96 14.00
C ASP A 107 0.09 16.13 14.20
N LEU A 108 1.38 15.90 14.02
CA LEU A 108 2.42 16.93 14.22
C LEU A 108 2.33 18.05 13.18
N ALA A 109 1.92 17.75 11.96
CA ALA A 109 1.81 18.74 10.90
C ALA A 109 0.68 19.74 11.16
N LYS A 110 -0.42 19.28 11.79
CA LYS A 110 -1.60 20.10 12.11
C LYS A 110 -1.68 20.51 13.58
N ASN A 111 -0.76 20.01 14.41
CA ASN A 111 -0.80 20.16 15.86
C ASN A 111 -2.14 19.71 16.49
N GLU A 112 -2.75 18.68 15.94
CA GLU A 112 -4.03 18.10 16.40
C GLU A 112 -3.72 16.86 17.25
N PHE A 113 -4.35 16.79 18.42
CA PHE A 113 -4.27 15.63 19.32
C PHE A 113 -5.39 14.62 18.99
N GLU A 114 -5.17 13.36 19.37
CA GLU A 114 -6.10 12.24 19.14
C GLU A 114 -6.27 11.83 17.67
N LYS A 115 -5.51 12.42 16.75
CA LYS A 115 -5.44 11.96 15.37
C LYS A 115 -4.27 11.05 15.14
N SER A 116 -4.42 10.15 14.19
CA SER A 116 -3.35 9.24 13.75
C SER A 116 -3.29 9.26 12.25
N ASP A 117 -2.08 9.31 11.71
CA ASP A 117 -1.83 9.29 10.28
C ASP A 117 -0.78 8.23 9.97
N LEU A 118 -1.20 7.14 9.33
CA LEU A 118 -0.37 5.97 9.08
C LEU A 118 -0.27 5.70 7.59
N PHE A 119 0.94 5.48 7.12
CA PHE A 119 1.24 5.23 5.72
C PHE A 119 1.93 3.88 5.54
N VAL A 120 1.60 3.18 4.48
CA VAL A 120 2.37 2.00 4.07
C VAL A 120 3.71 2.47 3.55
N ASN A 121 4.80 1.87 4.06
CA ASN A 121 6.16 2.24 3.70
C ASN A 121 6.54 1.59 2.35
N LEU A 122 6.29 2.33 1.28
CA LEU A 122 6.60 1.93 -0.09
C LEU A 122 7.62 2.87 -0.72
N ARG A 123 8.31 2.38 -1.77
CA ARG A 123 9.32 3.17 -2.50
C ARG A 123 10.29 3.82 -1.53
N CYS A 124 10.81 3.02 -0.62
CA CYS A 124 11.74 3.48 0.39
C CYS A 124 13.19 3.12 0.01
N MET A 125 14.10 3.79 0.66
CA MET A 125 15.53 3.62 0.45
C MET A 125 16.21 3.42 1.80
N LYS A 126 17.11 2.44 1.86
CA LYS A 126 18.05 2.27 2.96
C LYS A 126 19.40 2.83 2.52
N ILE A 127 19.98 3.69 3.34
CA ILE A 127 21.34 4.20 3.14
C ILE A 127 22.21 3.59 4.21
N GLU A 128 23.26 2.90 3.80
CA GLU A 128 24.19 2.23 4.69
C GLU A 128 25.60 2.42 4.12
N ASP A 129 26.45 3.07 4.88
CA ASP A 129 27.78 3.50 4.45
C ASP A 129 27.74 4.31 3.14
N LYS A 130 28.23 3.71 2.05
CA LYS A 130 28.27 4.30 0.69
C LYS A 130 27.26 3.68 -0.27
N THR A 131 26.32 2.87 0.24
CA THR A 131 25.38 2.12 -0.57
C THR A 131 23.95 2.59 -0.30
N ALA A 132 23.18 2.82 -1.35
CA ALA A 132 21.76 3.05 -1.29
C ALA A 132 21.00 1.86 -1.86
N SER A 133 20.23 1.18 -1.02
CA SER A 133 19.36 0.06 -1.40
C SER A 133 17.93 0.57 -1.57
N LEU A 134 17.38 0.43 -2.78
CA LEU A 134 16.04 0.87 -3.14
C LEU A 134 15.08 -0.31 -3.04
N PHE A 135 13.99 -0.16 -2.27
CA PHE A 135 12.94 -1.17 -2.15
C PHE A 135 11.74 -0.77 -2.98
N ILE A 136 11.48 -1.55 -4.03
CA ILE A 136 10.42 -1.26 -5.00
C ILE A 136 9.76 -2.57 -5.42
N GLY A 137 8.44 -2.55 -5.58
CA GLY A 137 7.67 -3.71 -5.99
C GLY A 137 6.54 -3.34 -6.95
N CYS A 138 6.01 -4.36 -7.60
CA CYS A 138 4.81 -4.30 -8.42
C CYS A 138 3.83 -5.40 -8.01
N GLY A 139 2.58 -5.29 -8.45
CA GLY A 139 1.57 -6.34 -8.29
C GLY A 139 1.81 -7.44 -9.33
N ILE A 140 1.72 -8.69 -8.89
CA ILE A 140 1.81 -9.86 -9.77
C ILE A 140 0.47 -10.58 -9.76
N THR A 141 -0.09 -10.78 -10.93
CA THR A 141 -1.29 -11.60 -11.17
C THR A 141 -0.97 -12.75 -12.12
N LYS A 142 -1.94 -13.64 -12.32
CA LYS A 142 -1.79 -14.77 -13.28
C LYS A 142 -1.51 -14.33 -14.71
N ASP A 143 -1.95 -13.12 -15.07
CA ASP A 143 -1.83 -12.55 -16.42
C ASP A 143 -0.66 -11.56 -16.53
N SER A 144 0.16 -11.44 -15.48
CA SER A 144 1.36 -10.58 -15.49
C SER A 144 2.43 -11.14 -16.42
N ASP A 145 3.04 -10.24 -17.19
CA ASP A 145 4.25 -10.49 -17.96
C ASP A 145 5.48 -10.13 -17.09
N PRO A 146 6.35 -11.10 -16.76
CA PRO A 146 7.47 -10.87 -15.84
C PRO A 146 8.41 -9.74 -16.28
N GLU A 147 8.66 -9.60 -17.58
CA GLU A 147 9.55 -8.58 -18.11
C GLU A 147 8.93 -7.18 -17.95
N LYS A 148 7.65 -7.03 -18.28
CA LYS A 148 6.91 -5.77 -18.09
C LYS A 148 6.87 -5.36 -16.62
N GLU A 149 6.61 -6.31 -15.73
CA GLU A 149 6.57 -6.04 -14.28
C GLU A 149 7.95 -5.62 -13.76
N PHE A 150 9.02 -6.24 -14.26
CA PHE A 150 10.38 -5.81 -13.94
C PHE A 150 10.64 -4.37 -14.38
N PHE A 151 10.31 -4.01 -15.62
CA PHE A 151 10.47 -2.65 -16.12
C PHE A 151 9.60 -1.64 -15.36
N GLU A 152 8.43 -2.04 -14.88
CA GLU A 152 7.62 -1.20 -14.01
C GLU A 152 8.36 -0.86 -12.70
N THR A 153 9.05 -1.83 -12.09
CA THR A 153 9.87 -1.56 -10.90
C THR A 153 11.04 -0.61 -11.20
N VAL A 154 11.68 -0.78 -12.35
CA VAL A 154 12.76 0.12 -12.81
C VAL A 154 12.23 1.55 -12.95
N ASN A 155 11.08 1.73 -13.60
CA ASN A 155 10.45 3.04 -13.76
C ASN A 155 10.05 3.67 -12.42
N LYS A 156 9.49 2.89 -11.52
CA LYS A 156 9.16 3.34 -10.15
C LYS A 156 10.40 3.77 -9.37
N SER A 157 11.57 3.16 -9.62
CA SER A 157 12.84 3.51 -8.96
C SER A 157 13.31 4.93 -9.28
N LEU A 158 12.95 5.46 -10.44
CA LEU A 158 13.33 6.81 -10.86
C LEU A 158 12.85 7.90 -9.91
N THR A 159 11.74 7.66 -9.22
CA THR A 159 11.22 8.59 -8.20
C THR A 159 12.21 8.78 -7.05
N MET A 160 12.87 7.70 -6.63
CA MET A 160 13.86 7.74 -5.55
C MET A 160 15.24 8.19 -6.06
N LYS A 161 15.62 7.75 -7.26
CA LYS A 161 16.91 8.12 -7.88
C LYS A 161 17.04 9.64 -8.07
N LYS A 162 15.97 10.34 -8.40
CA LYS A 162 15.96 11.81 -8.54
C LYS A 162 16.32 12.57 -7.26
N ILE A 163 16.32 11.92 -6.11
CA ILE A 163 16.69 12.52 -4.82
C ILE A 163 18.21 12.38 -4.60
N LEU A 164 18.84 11.43 -5.28
CA LEU A 164 20.26 11.10 -5.13
C LEU A 164 21.16 11.83 -6.13
N PHE A 165 20.61 12.29 -7.25
CA PHE A 165 21.35 12.88 -8.38
C PHE A 165 20.67 14.13 -8.91
#